data_8f9b02042fdee0850c02c22d5608b5e3
#
_entry.id   8f9b02042fdee0850c02c22d5608b5e3
#
_cell.length_a   1.000
_cell.length_b   1.000
_cell.length_c   1.000
_cell.angle_alpha   90.00
_cell.angle_beta   90.00
_cell.angle_gamma   90.00
#
_symmetry.space_group_name_H-M   'P 1'
#
loop_
_entity.id
_entity.type
_entity.pdbx_description
1 polymer ?
#
loop_
_entity_poly.entity_id
_entity_poly.type
_entity_poly.pdbx_seq_one_letter_code
_entity_poly.pdbx_strand_id
1 'polypeptide(L)'
;VTVSPTLEQVKTAYDGGFDYIQIHGEVGEDVLSNPYLKVIRAFNVSDLEKFDEYRMNQNIVGYVFDAHEPGSGKTFDWTMLENLPRDDKLFMLAGGLNPETVAKAVKAVKPDGVDVSSGVENSNGNGKDFEKVKKFIASARSEN
;
A
#
# COMPACT_ATOMS: atom_id res chain seq x y z
N VAL A 1 1.12 5.05 -9.25
CA VAL A 1 0.68 3.67 -8.99
C VAL A 1 0.47 2.97 -10.32
N THR A 2 0.97 1.74 -10.46
CA THR A 2 0.94 0.96 -11.69
C THR A 2 0.57 -0.50 -11.41
N VAL A 3 0.15 -1.21 -12.45
CA VAL A 3 -0.11 -2.65 -12.42
C VAL A 3 0.73 -3.31 -13.51
N SER A 4 1.62 -4.23 -13.12
CA SER A 4 2.50 -4.98 -14.03
C SER A 4 3.18 -4.11 -15.09
N PRO A 5 3.91 -3.05 -14.70
CA PRO A 5 4.50 -2.12 -15.66
C PRO A 5 5.66 -2.75 -16.43
N THR A 6 5.88 -2.24 -17.64
CA THR A 6 7.10 -2.50 -18.41
C THR A 6 8.21 -1.53 -17.98
N LEU A 7 9.48 -1.85 -18.30
CA LEU A 7 10.61 -0.95 -18.04
C LEU A 7 10.47 0.39 -18.77
N GLU A 8 9.86 0.42 -19.96
CA GLU A 8 9.57 1.65 -20.71
C GLU A 8 8.59 2.55 -19.96
N GLN A 9 7.54 1.97 -19.34
CA GLN A 9 6.59 2.71 -18.51
C GLN A 9 7.24 3.27 -17.24
N VAL A 10 8.16 2.51 -16.63
CA VAL A 10 8.96 2.99 -15.49
C VAL A 10 9.82 4.20 -15.90
N LYS A 11 10.49 4.09 -17.06
CA LYS A 11 11.28 5.22 -17.60
C LYS A 11 10.39 6.43 -17.91
N THR A 12 9.21 6.23 -18.47
CA THR A 12 8.26 7.32 -18.74
C THR A 12 7.85 8.04 -17.46
N ALA A 13 7.63 7.31 -16.37
CA ALA A 13 7.33 7.91 -15.07
C ALA A 13 8.53 8.71 -14.55
N TYR A 14 9.75 8.20 -14.66
CA TYR A 14 10.98 8.91 -14.31
C TYR A 14 11.13 10.21 -15.10
N ASP A 15 10.96 10.16 -16.43
CA ASP A 15 11.02 11.35 -17.31
C ASP A 15 9.91 12.36 -16.95
N GLY A 16 8.80 11.91 -16.35
CA GLY A 16 7.73 12.73 -15.79
C GLY A 16 8.04 13.35 -14.42
N GLY A 17 9.24 13.11 -13.86
CA GLY A 17 9.70 13.73 -12.62
C GLY A 17 9.27 13.02 -11.33
N PHE A 18 8.90 11.74 -11.40
CA PHE A 18 8.63 10.94 -10.20
C PHE A 18 9.92 10.33 -9.63
N ASP A 19 9.96 10.14 -8.31
CA ASP A 19 11.07 9.51 -7.57
C ASP A 19 10.79 8.05 -7.26
N TYR A 20 9.51 7.69 -7.11
CA TYR A 20 9.04 6.37 -6.69
C TYR A 20 7.97 5.84 -7.63
N ILE A 21 7.89 4.52 -7.72
CA ILE A 21 6.82 3.84 -8.43
C ILE A 21 6.20 2.75 -7.52
N GLN A 22 4.90 2.81 -7.32
CA GLN A 22 4.17 1.74 -6.63
C GLN A 22 3.68 0.72 -7.65
N ILE A 23 3.99 -0.55 -7.42
CA ILE A 23 3.73 -1.63 -8.37
C ILE A 23 2.84 -2.71 -7.75
N HIS A 24 1.70 -2.93 -8.36
CA HIS A 24 0.80 -4.06 -8.15
C HIS A 24 1.01 -5.13 -9.23
N GLY A 25 0.49 -6.34 -9.00
CA GLY A 25 0.51 -7.42 -9.99
C GLY A 25 1.90 -8.03 -10.18
N GLU A 26 2.13 -8.61 -11.34
CA GLU A 26 3.41 -9.23 -11.68
C GLU A 26 4.47 -8.17 -12.01
N VAL A 27 5.71 -8.46 -11.70
CA VAL A 27 6.84 -7.56 -11.94
C VAL A 27 8.04 -8.35 -12.45
N GLY A 28 8.59 -7.91 -13.59
CA GLY A 28 9.79 -8.50 -14.16
C GLY A 28 11.07 -8.07 -13.44
N GLU A 29 12.10 -8.88 -13.54
CA GLU A 29 13.42 -8.60 -12.94
C GLU A 29 14.04 -7.31 -13.51
N ASP A 30 13.82 -7.01 -14.77
CA ASP A 30 14.26 -5.78 -15.43
C ASP A 30 13.62 -4.53 -14.79
N VAL A 31 12.37 -4.62 -14.36
CA VAL A 31 11.67 -3.55 -13.64
C VAL A 31 12.17 -3.44 -12.21
N LEU A 32 12.40 -4.56 -11.52
CA LEU A 32 12.93 -4.57 -10.16
C LEU A 32 14.36 -4.04 -10.08
N SER A 33 15.18 -4.29 -11.10
CA SER A 33 16.57 -3.80 -11.19
C SER A 33 16.70 -2.46 -11.92
N ASN A 34 15.58 -1.78 -12.22
CA ASN A 34 15.61 -0.52 -12.97
C ASN A 34 16.51 0.54 -12.29
N PRO A 35 17.24 1.36 -13.06
CA PRO A 35 18.10 2.40 -12.51
C PRO A 35 17.40 3.74 -12.29
N TYR A 36 16.11 3.85 -12.60
CA TYR A 36 15.39 5.11 -12.66
C TYR A 36 14.66 5.46 -11.37
N LEU A 37 13.80 4.56 -10.89
CA LEU A 37 12.89 4.81 -9.78
C LEU A 37 13.07 3.79 -8.65
N LYS A 38 12.89 4.24 -7.42
CA LYS A 38 12.73 3.34 -6.28
C LYS A 38 11.34 2.71 -6.29
N VAL A 39 11.27 1.44 -5.92
CA VAL A 39 10.05 0.65 -6.00
C VAL A 39 9.37 0.56 -4.63
N ILE A 40 8.08 0.82 -4.60
CA ILE A 40 7.17 0.46 -3.50
C ILE A 40 6.35 -0.73 -3.99
N ARG A 41 6.56 -1.89 -3.39
CA ARG A 41 5.87 -3.12 -3.81
C ARG A 41 4.54 -3.27 -3.09
N ALA A 42 3.45 -3.37 -3.86
CA ALA A 42 2.13 -3.63 -3.31
C ALA A 42 1.83 -5.14 -3.29
N PHE A 43 1.33 -5.62 -2.15
CA PHE A 43 0.91 -6.99 -1.92
C PHE A 43 -0.58 -7.04 -1.62
N ASN A 44 -1.29 -7.96 -2.25
CA ASN A 44 -2.53 -8.45 -1.70
C ASN A 44 -2.22 -9.48 -0.61
N VAL A 45 -3.15 -9.68 0.28
CA VAL A 45 -2.98 -10.67 1.37
C VAL A 45 -2.75 -12.08 0.84
N SER A 46 -3.37 -12.42 -0.29
CA SER A 46 -3.15 -13.68 -0.99
C SER A 46 -1.72 -13.89 -1.48
N ASP A 47 -0.92 -12.82 -1.58
CA ASP A 47 0.42 -12.85 -2.15
C ASP A 47 1.53 -12.76 -1.10
N LEU A 48 1.19 -12.86 0.19
CA LEU A 48 2.16 -12.73 1.30
C LEU A 48 3.27 -13.78 1.27
N GLU A 49 3.04 -14.93 0.67
CA GLU A 49 4.07 -15.96 0.48
C GLU A 49 5.26 -15.46 -0.36
N LYS A 50 5.04 -14.46 -1.23
CA LYS A 50 6.07 -13.84 -2.06
C LYS A 50 6.84 -12.73 -1.33
N PHE A 51 6.46 -12.38 -0.11
CA PHE A 51 7.04 -11.25 0.61
C PHE A 51 8.55 -11.43 0.85
N ASP A 52 8.97 -12.62 1.26
CA ASP A 52 10.38 -12.91 1.54
C ASP A 52 11.27 -12.82 0.29
N GLU A 53 10.74 -13.10 -0.89
CA GLU A 53 11.44 -12.94 -2.16
C GLU A 53 11.77 -11.47 -2.44
N TYR A 54 10.78 -10.58 -2.25
CA TYR A 54 10.94 -9.15 -2.57
C TYR A 54 11.69 -8.37 -1.50
N ARG A 55 11.65 -8.79 -0.23
CA ARG A 55 12.31 -8.04 0.85
C ARG A 55 13.83 -7.96 0.71
N MET A 56 14.46 -8.90 0.03
CA MET A 56 15.91 -8.91 -0.21
C MET A 56 16.33 -7.96 -1.35
N ASN A 57 15.41 -7.47 -2.15
CA ASN A 57 15.72 -6.57 -3.26
C ASN A 57 15.99 -5.14 -2.75
N GLN A 58 17.18 -4.61 -3.05
CA GLN A 58 17.63 -3.29 -2.58
C GLN A 58 16.95 -2.11 -3.28
N ASN A 59 16.33 -2.32 -4.45
CA ASN A 59 15.59 -1.27 -5.14
C ASN A 59 14.16 -1.10 -4.58
N ILE A 60 13.66 -2.10 -3.87
CA ILE A 60 12.40 -2.01 -3.13
C ILE A 60 12.67 -1.28 -1.81
N VAL A 61 12.07 -0.11 -1.63
CA VAL A 61 12.24 0.74 -0.46
C VAL A 61 11.01 0.78 0.45
N GLY A 62 9.94 0.14 0.04
CA GLY A 62 8.71 0.08 0.82
C GLY A 62 7.72 -0.94 0.31
N TYR A 63 6.76 -1.23 1.16
CA TYR A 63 5.67 -2.16 0.91
C TYR A 63 4.33 -1.49 1.17
N VAL A 64 3.33 -1.82 0.36
CA VAL A 64 1.93 -1.50 0.61
C VAL A 64 1.17 -2.81 0.71
N PHE A 65 0.57 -3.08 1.86
CA PHE A 65 -0.29 -4.25 2.06
C PHE A 65 -1.74 -3.83 1.88
N ASP A 66 -2.32 -4.25 0.76
CA ASP A 66 -3.72 -4.01 0.44
C ASP A 66 -4.58 -5.11 1.06
N ALA A 67 -5.25 -4.73 2.13
CA ALA A 67 -6.13 -5.60 2.90
C ALA A 67 -7.48 -5.89 2.21
N HIS A 68 -7.68 -5.43 0.99
CA HIS A 68 -8.92 -5.63 0.27
C HIS A 68 -8.91 -6.96 -0.48
N GLU A 69 -9.77 -7.91 -0.06
CA GLU A 69 -10.14 -9.06 -0.89
C GLU A 69 -11.28 -8.64 -1.83
N PRO A 70 -11.04 -8.47 -3.13
CA PRO A 70 -12.09 -8.11 -4.06
C PRO A 70 -13.24 -9.14 -4.02
N GLY A 71 -14.45 -8.68 -3.68
CA GLY A 71 -15.67 -9.49 -3.73
C GLY A 71 -15.98 -10.34 -2.50
N SER A 72 -15.15 -10.37 -1.45
CA SER A 72 -15.39 -11.22 -0.28
C SER A 72 -16.40 -10.64 0.74
N GLY A 73 -16.57 -9.33 0.76
CA GLY A 73 -17.41 -8.66 1.78
C GLY A 73 -16.93 -8.85 3.23
N LYS A 74 -15.80 -9.54 3.43
CA LYS A 74 -15.24 -9.82 4.74
C LYS A 74 -14.33 -8.68 5.19
N THR A 75 -14.41 -8.32 6.45
CA THR A 75 -13.40 -7.51 7.13
C THR A 75 -12.09 -8.28 7.13
N PHE A 76 -11.06 -7.64 6.62
CA PHE A 76 -9.71 -8.20 6.60
C PHE A 76 -9.21 -8.48 8.03
N ASP A 77 -8.58 -9.62 8.18
CA ASP A 77 -7.90 -9.97 9.44
C ASP A 77 -6.47 -9.43 9.43
N TRP A 78 -6.27 -8.24 10.01
CA TRP A 78 -4.95 -7.60 10.12
C TRP A 78 -3.94 -8.42 10.93
N THR A 79 -4.38 -9.43 11.69
CA THR A 79 -3.46 -10.28 12.45
C THR A 79 -2.48 -11.04 11.56
N MET A 80 -2.83 -11.27 10.31
CA MET A 80 -1.92 -11.87 9.32
C MET A 80 -0.68 -11.01 9.06
N LEU A 81 -0.77 -9.70 9.23
CA LEU A 81 0.33 -8.76 9.03
C LEU A 81 1.16 -8.53 10.31
N GLU A 82 0.64 -8.86 11.49
CA GLU A 82 1.32 -8.67 12.78
C GLU A 82 2.64 -9.44 12.88
N ASN A 83 2.70 -10.60 12.23
CA ASN A 83 3.84 -11.52 12.28
C ASN A 83 4.80 -11.39 11.09
N LEU A 84 4.54 -10.47 10.17
CA LEU A 84 5.46 -10.23 9.07
C LEU A 84 6.79 -9.67 9.59
N PRO A 85 7.94 -10.16 9.08
CA PRO A 85 9.24 -9.63 9.45
C PRO A 85 9.32 -8.15 9.12
N ARG A 86 9.75 -7.34 10.07
CA ARG A 86 10.03 -5.92 9.88
C ARG A 86 11.49 -5.72 9.50
N ASP A 87 11.73 -4.81 8.58
CA ASP A 87 13.03 -4.31 8.18
C ASP A 87 13.02 -2.77 8.20
N ASP A 88 13.99 -2.13 7.62
CA ASP A 88 14.11 -0.66 7.54
C ASP A 88 13.32 -0.03 6.40
N LYS A 89 12.57 -0.84 5.63
CA LYS A 89 11.75 -0.38 4.51
C LYS A 89 10.38 0.08 5.00
N LEU A 90 9.83 1.06 4.29
CA LEU A 90 8.52 1.64 4.59
C LEU A 90 7.42 0.56 4.55
N PHE A 91 6.65 0.44 5.62
CA PHE A 91 5.56 -0.51 5.75
C PHE A 91 4.21 0.22 5.80
N MET A 92 3.50 0.22 4.69
CA MET A 92 2.22 0.91 4.52
C MET A 92 1.06 -0.07 4.57
N LEU A 93 -0.03 0.33 5.22
CA LEU A 93 -1.28 -0.42 5.25
C LEU A 93 -2.33 0.28 4.39
N ALA A 94 -2.95 -0.47 3.49
CA ALA A 94 -4.03 -0.02 2.61
C ALA A 94 -5.22 -1.00 2.62
N GLY A 95 -6.22 -0.73 1.79
CA GLY A 95 -7.35 -1.61 1.54
C GLY A 95 -8.46 -1.56 2.58
N GLY A 96 -9.63 -1.08 2.17
CA GLY A 96 -10.84 -1.08 3.00
C GLY A 96 -10.80 -0.22 4.26
N LEU A 97 -9.73 0.57 4.48
CA LEU A 97 -9.63 1.48 5.61
C LEU A 97 -10.66 2.61 5.49
N ASN A 98 -11.17 3.04 6.65
CA ASN A 98 -12.08 4.17 6.76
C ASN A 98 -11.90 4.85 8.14
N PRO A 99 -12.55 6.00 8.41
CA PRO A 99 -12.40 6.73 9.67
C PRO A 99 -12.72 5.92 10.94
N GLU A 100 -13.59 4.91 10.83
CA GLU A 100 -14.04 4.09 11.94
C GLU A 100 -13.11 2.91 12.24
N THR A 101 -12.36 2.44 11.24
CA THR A 101 -11.54 1.23 11.34
C THR A 101 -10.04 1.50 11.42
N VAL A 102 -9.56 2.65 10.93
CA VAL A 102 -8.12 2.94 10.79
C VAL A 102 -7.37 2.93 12.13
N ALA A 103 -7.94 3.47 13.21
CA ALA A 103 -7.29 3.47 14.52
C ALA A 103 -7.03 2.03 15.01
N LYS A 104 -8.03 1.14 14.86
CA LYS A 104 -7.89 -0.28 15.21
C LYS A 104 -6.82 -0.98 14.36
N ALA A 105 -6.78 -0.67 13.06
CA ALA A 105 -5.80 -1.23 12.13
C ALA A 105 -4.35 -0.76 12.48
N VAL A 106 -4.17 0.53 12.75
CA VAL A 106 -2.88 1.09 13.19
C VAL A 106 -2.40 0.45 14.48
N LYS A 107 -3.28 0.28 15.45
CA LYS A 107 -2.95 -0.36 16.74
C LYS A 107 -2.51 -1.81 16.58
N ALA A 108 -3.20 -2.58 15.73
CA ALA A 108 -2.90 -3.98 15.50
C ALA A 108 -1.61 -4.17 14.71
N VAL A 109 -1.45 -3.45 13.59
CA VAL A 109 -0.37 -3.68 12.61
C VAL A 109 0.86 -2.81 12.90
N LYS A 110 0.69 -1.64 13.51
CA LYS A 110 1.75 -0.62 13.73
C LYS A 110 2.51 -0.29 12.45
N PRO A 111 1.82 0.10 11.36
CA PRO A 111 2.46 0.46 10.11
C PRO A 111 3.17 1.82 10.23
N ASP A 112 4.12 2.12 9.33
CA ASP A 112 4.74 3.45 9.21
C ASP A 112 3.78 4.47 8.62
N GLY A 113 2.78 4.01 7.86
CA GLY A 113 1.75 4.85 7.28
C GLY A 113 0.53 4.06 6.84
N VAL A 114 -0.53 4.80 6.51
CA VAL A 114 -1.80 4.25 6.01
C VAL A 114 -2.21 4.96 4.73
N ASP A 115 -2.80 4.20 3.81
CA ASP A 115 -3.35 4.70 2.56
C ASP A 115 -4.86 4.43 2.48
N VAL A 116 -5.63 5.41 2.04
CA VAL A 116 -7.09 5.32 1.93
C VAL A 116 -7.60 5.94 0.65
N SER A 117 -8.53 5.27 -0.01
CA SER A 117 -9.22 5.80 -1.17
C SER A 117 -10.75 5.79 -0.97
N SER A 118 -11.41 4.67 -1.15
CA SER A 118 -12.88 4.57 -1.12
C SER A 118 -13.48 4.88 0.26
N GLY A 119 -12.78 4.57 1.34
CA GLY A 119 -13.26 4.81 2.71
C GLY A 119 -13.51 6.27 3.08
N VAL A 120 -13.03 7.21 2.27
CA VAL A 120 -13.23 8.66 2.47
C VAL A 120 -13.95 9.31 1.29
N GLU A 121 -14.63 8.53 0.46
CA GLU A 121 -15.45 9.05 -0.63
C GLU A 121 -16.79 9.58 -0.14
N ASN A 122 -17.32 10.55 -0.90
CA ASN A 122 -18.70 11.02 -0.76
C ASN A 122 -19.70 9.86 -0.92
N SER A 123 -20.84 9.95 -0.28
CA SER A 123 -21.91 8.94 -0.40
C SER A 123 -22.47 8.81 -1.83
N ASN A 124 -22.30 9.79 -2.67
CA ASN A 124 -22.67 9.77 -4.08
C ASN A 124 -21.55 9.29 -5.02
N GLY A 125 -20.39 8.88 -4.47
CA GLY A 125 -19.23 8.38 -5.23
C GLY A 125 -18.48 9.45 -6.04
N ASN A 126 -18.81 10.72 -5.88
CA ASN A 126 -18.22 11.80 -6.65
C ASN A 126 -17.20 12.61 -5.82
N GLY A 127 -15.97 12.14 -5.81
CA GLY A 127 -14.86 12.76 -5.09
C GLY A 127 -14.76 12.37 -3.62
N LYS A 128 -13.82 13.00 -2.91
CA LYS A 128 -13.54 12.72 -1.50
C LYS A 128 -14.37 13.63 -0.59
N ASP A 129 -14.83 13.07 0.53
CA ASP A 129 -15.54 13.78 1.57
C ASP A 129 -14.52 14.40 2.55
N PHE A 130 -14.50 15.71 2.65
CA PHE A 130 -13.56 16.46 3.46
C PHE A 130 -13.62 16.10 4.95
N GLU A 131 -14.82 15.92 5.50
CA GLU A 131 -14.99 15.57 6.91
C GLU A 131 -14.56 14.11 7.20
N LYS A 132 -14.79 13.19 6.25
CA LYS A 132 -14.25 11.84 6.35
C LYS A 132 -12.73 11.81 6.29
N VAL A 133 -12.11 12.59 5.39
CA VAL A 133 -10.63 12.71 5.31
C VAL A 133 -10.07 13.23 6.63
N LYS A 134 -10.64 14.31 7.16
CA LYS A 134 -10.22 14.92 8.42
C LYS A 134 -10.35 13.94 9.61
N LYS A 135 -11.49 13.24 9.70
CA LYS A 135 -11.73 12.21 10.72
C LYS A 135 -10.77 11.03 10.57
N PHE A 136 -10.51 10.58 9.35
CA PHE A 136 -9.55 9.52 9.07
C PHE A 136 -8.15 9.87 9.60
N ILE A 137 -7.64 11.05 9.27
CA ILE A 137 -6.33 11.53 9.72
C ILE A 137 -6.27 11.60 11.26
N ALA A 138 -7.31 12.15 11.89
CA ALA A 138 -7.38 12.23 13.34
C ALA A 138 -7.38 10.84 13.99
N SER A 139 -8.19 9.90 13.46
CA SER A 139 -8.25 8.53 13.95
C SER A 139 -6.95 7.77 13.76
N ALA A 140 -6.30 7.91 12.59
CA ALA A 140 -5.01 7.26 12.33
C ALA A 140 -3.89 7.72 13.28
N ARG A 141 -3.91 8.99 13.68
CA ARG A 141 -2.90 9.59 14.58
C ARG A 141 -3.18 9.38 16.07
N SER A 142 -4.37 8.94 16.44
CA SER A 142 -4.73 8.76 17.85
C SER A 142 -4.03 7.57 18.53
N GLU A 143 -3.44 6.66 17.74
CA GLU A 143 -2.79 5.44 18.20
C GLU A 143 -1.23 5.51 18.14
N ASN A 144 -0.69 6.67 17.79
CA ASN A 144 0.76 6.93 17.76
C ASN A 144 1.24 7.59 19.05
#